data_848d70001d1c47b0f526cb16691d3637
#
_entry.id   848d70001d1c47b0f526cb16691d3637
#
_cell.length_a   1.000
_cell.length_b   1.000
_cell.length_c   1.000
_cell.angle_alpha   90.00
_cell.angle_beta   90.00
_cell.angle_gamma   90.00
#
_symmetry.space_group_name_H-M   'P 1'
#
loop_
_entity.id
_entity.type
_entity.pdbx_description
1 polymer ?
#
loop_
_entity_poly.entity_id
_entity_poly.type
_entity_poly.pdbx_seq_one_letter_code
_entity_poly.pdbx_strand_id
1 'polypeptide(L)'
;MLTRRRGHESHPPKMSRSPSVLFVCVHNAGRSQIAAALLRHPAMGRVEVRSAGSAPGQQVNPAALAVLAEWGIHIADAQPSKLDPDQVEQSDVVVTMGCGDACPIFPGVSYEDWELEDPAGQPVEFVRGTRDEIDRRVRSLLARLVD
;
A
#
# COMPACT_ATOMS: atom_id res chain seq x y z
N MET A 1 -5.32 25.16 -12.20
CA MET A 1 -5.17 24.99 -11.43
C MET A 1 -5.29 24.88 -10.84
N LEU A 2 -5.69 24.51 -10.96
CA LEU A 2 -5.77 24.18 -10.05
C LEU A 2 -6.07 24.33 -9.39
N THR A 3 -6.41 24.27 -9.43
CA THR A 3 -6.54 24.26 -8.47
C THR A 3 -7.18 24.18 -7.99
N ARG A 4 -7.62 24.08 -7.87
CA ARG A 4 -8.14 23.96 -7.10
C ARG A 4 -8.43 24.47 -6.39
N ARG A 5 -8.61 24.72 -6.09
CA ARG A 5 -8.78 25.17 -5.20
C ARG A 5 -8.98 25.76 -4.69
N ARG A 6 -9.17 26.07 -4.51
CA ARG A 6 -9.31 26.69 -3.80
C ARG A 6 -9.01 27.04 -2.91
N GLY A 7 -8.83 27.27 -2.58
CA GLY A 7 -8.26 27.10 -1.38
C GLY A 7 -8.63 27.96 -0.32
N HIS A 8 -8.70 27.95 0.74
CA HIS A 8 -9.07 28.92 1.69
C HIS A 8 -9.12 28.38 3.11
N GLU A 9 -8.71 27.25 3.39
CA GLU A 9 -8.74 26.67 4.71
C GLU A 9 -7.63 27.21 5.57
N SER A 10 -7.78 27.07 6.89
CA SER A 10 -6.75 27.45 7.81
C SER A 10 -5.50 26.59 7.63
N HIS A 11 -5.66 25.39 7.09
CA HIS A 11 -4.54 24.57 6.68
C HIS A 11 -4.97 23.85 5.41
N PRO A 12 -4.00 23.52 4.56
CA PRO A 12 -4.37 22.86 3.33
C PRO A 12 -4.95 21.49 3.61
N PRO A 13 -5.95 21.07 2.85
CA PRO A 13 -6.44 19.69 2.97
C PRO A 13 -5.34 18.73 2.55
N LYS A 14 -5.47 17.48 2.99
CA LYS A 14 -4.48 16.46 2.62
C LYS A 14 -4.28 16.39 1.12
N MET A 15 -5.37 16.56 0.36
CA MET A 15 -5.32 16.42 -1.10
C MET A 15 -4.63 17.59 -1.80
N SER A 16 -4.27 18.66 -1.10
CA SER A 16 -3.53 19.77 -1.70
C SER A 16 -2.06 19.42 -1.88
N ARG A 17 -1.62 18.32 -1.34
CA ARG A 17 -0.27 17.79 -1.53
C ARG A 17 -0.40 16.37 -2.06
N SER A 18 0.72 15.71 -2.29
CA SER A 18 0.70 14.35 -2.80
C SER A 18 -0.17 13.47 -1.91
N PRO A 19 -1.10 12.74 -2.47
CA PRO A 19 -1.87 11.80 -1.66
C PRO A 19 -0.98 10.71 -1.10
N SER A 20 -1.34 10.17 0.06
CA SER A 20 -0.58 9.14 0.71
C SER A 20 -1.43 7.89 0.91
N VAL A 21 -0.83 6.74 0.68
CA VAL A 21 -1.48 5.44 0.82
C VAL A 21 -0.64 4.56 1.73
N LEU A 22 -1.29 3.92 2.68
CA LEU A 22 -0.65 2.95 3.56
C LEU A 22 -1.29 1.59 3.32
N PHE A 23 -0.47 0.62 2.95
CA PHE A 23 -0.92 -0.77 2.80
C PHE A 23 -0.57 -1.55 4.06
N VAL A 24 -1.54 -2.25 4.61
CA VAL A 24 -1.36 -2.97 5.88
C VAL A 24 -1.79 -4.42 5.72
N CYS A 25 -0.92 -5.33 6.11
CA CYS A 25 -1.28 -6.74 6.26
C CYS A 25 -0.69 -7.23 7.58
N VAL A 26 -0.76 -8.52 7.85
CA VAL A 26 -0.29 -9.01 9.16
C VAL A 26 1.23 -8.89 9.26
N HIS A 27 1.96 -9.50 8.34
CA HIS A 27 3.41 -9.63 8.47
C HIS A 27 4.20 -8.58 7.70
N ASN A 28 3.57 -7.81 6.82
CA ASN A 28 4.25 -6.88 5.92
C ASN A 28 5.40 -7.54 5.18
N ALA A 29 5.19 -8.80 4.82
CA ALA A 29 6.22 -9.59 4.14
C ALA A 29 5.79 -10.01 2.73
N GLY A 30 4.51 -9.95 2.41
CA GLY A 30 3.99 -10.37 1.12
C GLY A 30 3.05 -9.34 0.52
N ARG A 31 1.75 -9.45 0.86
CA ARG A 31 0.70 -8.67 0.19
C ARG A 31 0.94 -7.17 0.22
N SER A 32 1.23 -6.60 1.38
CA SER A 32 1.41 -5.15 1.49
C SER A 32 2.69 -4.69 0.82
N GLN A 33 3.75 -5.51 0.82
CA GLN A 33 4.98 -5.16 0.12
C GLN A 33 4.77 -5.18 -1.39
N ILE A 34 4.03 -6.17 -1.89
CA ILE A 34 3.72 -6.24 -3.32
C ILE A 34 2.89 -5.02 -3.73
N ALA A 35 1.87 -4.69 -2.95
CA ALA A 35 0.98 -3.57 -3.27
C ALA A 35 1.76 -2.26 -3.27
N ALA A 36 2.60 -2.05 -2.27
CA ALA A 36 3.38 -0.81 -2.18
C ALA A 36 4.31 -0.66 -3.39
N ALA A 37 4.98 -1.74 -3.78
CA ALA A 37 5.89 -1.70 -4.92
C ALA A 37 5.14 -1.43 -6.22
N LEU A 38 4.00 -2.09 -6.40
CA LEU A 38 3.20 -1.94 -7.61
C LEU A 38 2.58 -0.55 -7.73
N LEU A 39 2.32 0.12 -6.62
CA LEU A 39 1.82 1.49 -6.66
C LEU A 39 2.96 2.50 -6.86
N ARG A 40 4.08 2.32 -6.16
CA ARG A 40 5.21 3.25 -6.29
C ARG A 40 5.71 3.34 -7.71
N HIS A 41 5.78 2.21 -8.40
CA HIS A 41 6.38 2.16 -9.73
C HIS A 41 5.61 3.05 -10.72
N PRO A 42 4.30 2.85 -10.95
CA PRO A 42 3.58 3.71 -11.90
C PRO A 42 3.28 5.10 -11.35
N ALA A 43 3.26 5.29 -10.03
CA ALA A 43 2.95 6.59 -9.45
C ALA A 43 4.06 7.61 -9.69
N MET A 44 5.32 7.16 -9.81
CA MET A 44 6.46 8.01 -10.16
C MET A 44 6.54 9.25 -9.27
N GLY A 45 6.40 9.05 -7.95
CA GLY A 45 6.51 10.13 -6.99
C GLY A 45 5.26 10.95 -6.75
N ARG A 46 4.18 10.71 -7.51
CA ARG A 46 2.94 11.47 -7.36
C ARG A 46 2.11 11.03 -6.15
N VAL A 47 2.41 9.85 -5.61
CA VAL A 47 1.72 9.30 -4.45
C VAL A 47 2.77 8.87 -3.44
N GLU A 48 2.55 9.23 -2.17
CA GLU A 48 3.41 8.77 -1.10
C GLU A 48 2.91 7.40 -0.67
N VAL A 49 3.78 6.39 -0.72
CA VAL A 49 3.38 5.01 -0.50
C VAL A 49 4.16 4.41 0.65
N ARG A 50 3.43 3.81 1.59
CA ARG A 50 4.02 3.12 2.73
C ARG A 50 3.35 1.78 2.93
N SER A 51 4.02 0.89 3.65
CA SER A 51 3.43 -0.39 4.04
C SER A 51 3.85 -0.74 5.46
N ALA A 52 3.01 -1.52 6.13
CA ALA A 52 3.28 -1.90 7.52
C ALA A 52 2.54 -3.19 7.85
N GLY A 53 2.89 -3.79 8.98
CA GLY A 53 2.24 -5.00 9.45
C GLY A 53 1.90 -4.92 10.93
N SER A 54 0.78 -5.55 11.30
CA SER A 54 0.39 -5.62 12.71
C SER A 54 1.33 -6.52 13.51
N ALA A 55 1.94 -7.50 12.86
CA ALA A 55 2.92 -8.39 13.47
C ALA A 55 4.02 -8.66 12.43
N PRO A 56 4.93 -7.69 12.22
CA PRO A 56 5.87 -7.78 11.11
C PRO A 56 6.79 -8.97 11.20
N GLY A 57 7.03 -9.60 10.04
CA GLY A 57 7.99 -10.67 9.93
C GLY A 57 9.41 -10.13 9.93
N GLN A 58 10.37 -11.01 9.75
CA GLN A 58 11.78 -10.61 9.78
C GLN A 58 12.29 -10.15 8.42
N GLN A 59 11.69 -10.64 7.34
CA GLN A 59 12.13 -10.31 5.99
C GLN A 59 10.96 -10.43 5.04
N VAL A 60 11.12 -9.81 3.88
CA VAL A 60 10.13 -9.91 2.81
C VAL A 60 10.18 -11.32 2.23
N ASN A 61 9.01 -11.86 1.92
CA ASN A 61 8.85 -13.18 1.34
C ASN A 61 9.64 -13.28 0.03
N PRO A 62 10.57 -14.25 -0.10
CA PRO A 62 11.35 -14.38 -1.33
C PRO A 62 10.49 -14.56 -2.59
N ALA A 63 9.36 -15.23 -2.50
CA ALA A 63 8.47 -15.38 -3.65
C ALA A 63 7.87 -14.04 -4.06
N ALA A 64 7.60 -13.14 -3.10
CA ALA A 64 7.13 -11.81 -3.42
C ALA A 64 8.21 -11.03 -4.16
N LEU A 65 9.47 -11.13 -3.71
CA LEU A 65 10.58 -10.49 -4.40
C LEU A 65 10.70 -11.02 -5.83
N ALA A 66 10.54 -12.33 -6.00
CA ALA A 66 10.71 -12.97 -7.31
C ALA A 66 9.64 -12.51 -8.30
N VAL A 67 8.38 -12.48 -7.89
CA VAL A 67 7.31 -12.10 -8.83
C VAL A 67 7.37 -10.61 -9.20
N LEU A 68 7.87 -9.76 -8.31
CA LEU A 68 8.08 -8.36 -8.65
C LEU A 68 9.26 -8.20 -9.59
N ALA A 69 10.33 -8.97 -9.38
CA ALA A 69 11.50 -8.92 -10.25
C ALA A 69 11.15 -9.34 -11.68
N GLU A 70 10.17 -10.22 -11.86
CA GLU A 70 9.70 -10.60 -13.20
C GLU A 70 9.21 -9.39 -13.98
N TRP A 71 8.76 -8.35 -13.30
CA TRP A 71 8.28 -7.11 -13.92
C TRP A 71 9.28 -5.98 -13.82
N GLY A 72 10.52 -6.29 -13.46
CA GLY A 72 11.58 -5.30 -13.37
C GLY A 72 11.52 -4.45 -12.11
N ILE A 73 10.75 -4.87 -11.11
CA ILE A 73 10.60 -4.12 -9.87
C ILE A 73 11.43 -4.82 -8.79
N HIS A 74 12.45 -4.11 -8.30
CA HIS A 74 13.40 -4.69 -7.37
C HIS A 74 13.31 -3.98 -6.02
N ILE A 75 12.92 -4.73 -4.98
CA ILE A 75 12.75 -4.20 -3.63
C ILE A 75 13.61 -4.98 -2.63
N ALA A 76 14.83 -5.35 -3.06
CA ALA A 76 15.71 -6.18 -2.22
C ALA A 76 16.02 -5.53 -0.87
N ASP A 77 15.99 -4.19 -0.81
CA ASP A 77 16.28 -3.47 0.43
C ASP A 77 15.06 -3.26 1.31
N ALA A 78 13.88 -3.67 0.87
CA ALA A 78 12.67 -3.48 1.65
C ALA A 78 12.65 -4.39 2.86
N GLN A 79 12.10 -3.90 3.96
CA GLN A 79 11.99 -4.67 5.19
C GLN A 79 10.60 -4.50 5.78
N PRO A 80 10.09 -5.55 6.45
CA PRO A 80 8.84 -5.39 7.18
C PRO A 80 8.94 -4.34 8.28
N SER A 81 7.89 -3.58 8.46
CA SER A 81 7.84 -2.55 9.50
C SER A 81 6.55 -2.67 10.29
N LYS A 82 6.62 -2.20 11.53
CA LYS A 82 5.49 -2.27 12.45
C LYS A 82 4.46 -1.20 12.14
N LEU A 83 3.20 -1.58 12.20
CA LEU A 83 2.09 -0.63 12.06
C LEU A 83 2.16 0.42 13.17
N ASP A 84 2.09 1.67 12.76
CA ASP A 84 2.17 2.82 13.67
C ASP A 84 0.88 3.62 13.51
N PRO A 85 0.13 3.86 14.61
CA PRO A 85 -1.10 4.65 14.51
C PRO A 85 -0.90 6.02 13.87
N ASP A 86 0.26 6.66 14.09
CA ASP A 86 0.51 7.96 13.47
C ASP A 86 0.57 7.87 11.96
N GLN A 87 1.11 6.77 11.43
CA GLN A 87 1.13 6.56 9.98
C GLN A 87 -0.28 6.40 9.43
N VAL A 88 -1.14 5.71 10.17
CA VAL A 88 -2.53 5.55 9.76
C VAL A 88 -3.22 6.90 9.70
N GLU A 89 -3.08 7.68 10.75
CA GLU A 89 -3.74 8.98 10.85
C GLU A 89 -3.27 9.93 9.76
N GLN A 90 -2.02 9.86 9.37
CA GLN A 90 -1.44 10.74 8.36
C GLN A 90 -1.76 10.33 6.93
N SER A 91 -2.32 9.15 6.74
CA SER A 91 -2.60 8.64 5.40
C SER A 91 -3.91 9.17 4.87
N ASP A 92 -4.00 9.35 3.56
CA ASP A 92 -5.27 9.67 2.91
C ASP A 92 -6.09 8.41 2.71
N VAL A 93 -5.44 7.32 2.33
CA VAL A 93 -6.10 6.03 2.14
C VAL A 93 -5.30 4.95 2.86
N VAL A 94 -6.00 4.10 3.58
CA VAL A 94 -5.41 2.92 4.19
C VAL A 94 -6.08 1.69 3.58
N VAL A 95 -5.26 0.82 3.03
CA VAL A 95 -5.74 -0.43 2.44
C VAL A 95 -5.31 -1.58 3.34
N THR A 96 -6.29 -2.27 3.92
CA THR A 96 -6.01 -3.41 4.78
C THR A 96 -6.13 -4.71 3.97
N MET A 97 -5.25 -5.64 4.27
CA MET A 97 -5.19 -6.90 3.53
C MET A 97 -5.02 -8.04 4.53
N GLY A 98 -6.07 -8.25 5.34
CA GLY A 98 -6.09 -9.36 6.27
C GLY A 98 -5.56 -9.06 7.65
N CYS A 99 -5.39 -7.78 8.02
CA CYS A 99 -4.94 -7.46 9.38
C CYS A 99 -6.06 -7.42 10.40
N GLY A 100 -7.31 -7.63 9.96
CA GLY A 100 -8.45 -7.68 10.88
C GLY A 100 -8.67 -6.34 11.56
N ASP A 101 -8.89 -6.38 12.88
CA ASP A 101 -9.19 -5.19 13.66
C ASP A 101 -7.95 -4.46 14.18
N ALA A 102 -6.77 -4.89 13.75
CA ALA A 102 -5.52 -4.31 14.27
C ALA A 102 -5.29 -2.88 13.82
N CYS A 103 -5.93 -2.45 12.73
CA CYS A 103 -5.72 -1.12 12.20
C CYS A 103 -6.68 -0.14 12.85
N PRO A 104 -6.20 0.93 13.50
CA PRO A 104 -7.09 1.91 14.12
C PRO A 104 -7.84 2.74 13.07
N ILE A 105 -9.01 3.22 13.44
CA ILE A 105 -9.87 4.00 12.57
C ILE A 105 -9.82 5.46 12.99
N PHE A 106 -9.41 6.34 12.08
CA PHE A 106 -9.35 7.77 12.31
C PHE A 106 -10.30 8.52 11.38
N PRO A 107 -10.92 9.61 11.87
CA PRO A 107 -11.72 10.45 10.97
C PRO A 107 -10.86 11.07 9.88
N GLY A 108 -11.42 11.24 8.69
CA GLY A 108 -10.71 11.88 7.60
C GLY A 108 -9.81 10.95 6.80
N VAL A 109 -9.70 9.70 7.20
CA VAL A 109 -8.92 8.69 6.48
C VAL A 109 -9.90 7.76 5.76
N SER A 110 -9.64 7.48 4.50
CA SER A 110 -10.45 6.52 3.73
C SER A 110 -9.89 5.12 3.90
N TYR A 111 -10.75 4.16 4.14
CA TYR A 111 -10.32 2.78 4.37
C TYR A 111 -10.89 1.87 3.30
N GLU A 112 -10.04 0.98 2.78
CA GLU A 112 -10.46 -0.10 1.88
C GLU A 112 -9.92 -1.41 2.43
N ASP A 113 -10.70 -2.46 2.29
CA ASP A 113 -10.26 -3.79 2.69
C ASP A 113 -10.21 -4.67 1.45
N TRP A 114 -9.01 -5.12 1.10
CA TRP A 114 -8.82 -6.00 -0.06
C TRP A 114 -8.65 -7.42 0.47
N GLU A 115 -9.63 -8.26 0.21
CA GLU A 115 -9.55 -9.65 0.61
C GLU A 115 -8.66 -10.41 -0.36
N LEU A 116 -7.54 -10.91 0.17
CA LEU A 116 -6.54 -11.63 -0.61
C LEU A 116 -5.98 -12.74 0.26
N GLU A 117 -5.73 -13.89 -0.35
CA GLU A 117 -5.12 -15.00 0.36
C GLU A 117 -3.66 -14.69 0.67
N ASP A 118 -3.22 -15.13 1.85
CA ASP A 118 -1.85 -14.92 2.28
C ASP A 118 -0.91 -15.78 1.42
N PRO A 119 0.06 -15.19 0.73
CA PRO A 119 0.98 -15.98 -0.09
C PRO A 119 2.07 -16.69 0.69
N ALA A 120 2.12 -16.54 2.01
CA ALA A 120 3.16 -17.17 2.82
C ALA A 120 3.14 -18.67 2.64
N GLY A 121 4.31 -19.25 2.34
CA GLY A 121 4.43 -20.67 2.15
C GLY A 121 3.86 -21.20 0.85
N GLN A 122 3.37 -20.33 -0.03
CA GLN A 122 2.78 -20.73 -1.29
C GLN A 122 3.83 -20.72 -2.41
N PRO A 123 3.64 -21.53 -3.45
CA PRO A 123 4.58 -21.52 -4.57
C PRO A 123 4.51 -20.24 -5.37
N VAL A 124 5.54 -19.99 -6.16
CA VAL A 124 5.64 -18.76 -6.95
C VAL A 124 4.42 -18.58 -7.86
N GLU A 125 3.90 -19.67 -8.42
CA GLU A 125 2.72 -19.58 -9.29
C GLU A 125 1.52 -18.98 -8.58
N PHE A 126 1.33 -19.35 -7.30
CA PHE A 126 0.27 -18.77 -6.49
C PHE A 126 0.51 -17.29 -6.27
N VAL A 127 1.75 -16.93 -5.96
CA VAL A 127 2.10 -15.54 -5.67
C VAL A 127 1.98 -14.66 -6.92
N ARG A 128 2.23 -15.22 -8.12
CA ARG A 128 1.97 -14.49 -9.36
C ARG A 128 0.51 -14.09 -9.48
N GLY A 129 -0.40 -14.98 -9.15
CA GLY A 129 -1.83 -14.67 -9.17
C GLY A 129 -2.19 -13.58 -8.18
N THR A 130 -1.60 -13.63 -6.99
CA THR A 130 -1.79 -12.58 -5.99
C THR A 130 -1.27 -11.24 -6.51
N ARG A 131 -0.07 -11.23 -7.10
CA ARG A 131 0.50 -10.01 -7.71
C ARG A 131 -0.45 -9.44 -8.77
N ASP A 132 -0.97 -10.30 -9.64
CA ASP A 132 -1.81 -9.85 -10.73
C ASP A 132 -3.11 -9.23 -10.21
N GLU A 133 -3.70 -9.82 -9.18
CA GLU A 133 -4.91 -9.27 -8.59
C GLU A 133 -4.62 -7.94 -7.89
N ILE A 134 -3.53 -7.88 -7.13
CA ILE A 134 -3.14 -6.63 -6.48
C ILE A 134 -2.89 -5.54 -7.52
N ASP A 135 -2.25 -5.89 -8.62
CA ASP A 135 -1.95 -4.93 -9.69
C ASP A 135 -3.23 -4.30 -10.23
N ARG A 136 -4.26 -5.11 -10.46
CA ARG A 136 -5.54 -4.57 -10.94
C ARG A 136 -6.12 -3.56 -9.95
N ARG A 137 -6.10 -3.89 -8.66
CA ARG A 137 -6.64 -3.01 -7.63
C ARG A 137 -5.82 -1.74 -7.46
N VAL A 138 -4.50 -1.88 -7.54
CA VAL A 138 -3.58 -0.75 -7.44
C VAL A 138 -3.79 0.22 -8.60
N ARG A 139 -3.95 -0.28 -9.82
CA ARG A 139 -4.19 0.60 -10.97
C ARG A 139 -5.48 1.38 -10.83
N SER A 140 -6.53 0.72 -10.33
CA SER A 140 -7.79 1.38 -10.08
C SER A 140 -7.65 2.46 -9.00
N LEU A 141 -6.91 2.16 -7.94
CA LEU A 141 -6.67 3.11 -6.86
C LEU A 141 -5.87 4.31 -7.37
N LEU A 142 -4.81 4.06 -8.13
CA LEU A 142 -3.98 5.14 -8.66
C LEU A 142 -4.81 6.08 -9.54
N ALA A 143 -5.66 5.54 -10.38
CA ALA A 143 -6.51 6.37 -11.24
C ALA A 143 -7.42 7.29 -10.43
N ARG A 144 -7.88 6.84 -9.26
CA ARG A 144 -8.72 7.67 -8.40
C ARG A 144 -7.93 8.76 -7.69
N LEU A 145 -6.64 8.54 -7.49
CA LEU A 145 -5.80 9.47 -6.73
C LEU A 145 -5.17 10.56 -7.60
N VAL A 146 -4.87 10.26 -8.84
CA VAL A 146 -4.07 11.17 -9.68
C VAL A 146 -4.70 11.46 -11.03
N ASP A 147 -5.95 11.20 -11.18
CA ASP A 147 -6.60 11.35 -12.47
C ASP A 147 -6.00 12.34 -13.43
#